data_e2ca569d7be11694437ba7b32bb8b182
#
_entry.id   e2ca569d7be11694437ba7b32bb8b182
#
_cell.length_a   1.000
_cell.length_b   1.000
_cell.length_c   1.000
_cell.angle_alpha   90.00
_cell.angle_beta   90.00
_cell.angle_gamma   90.00
#
_symmetry.space_group_name_H-M   'P 1'
#
loop_
_entity.id
_entity.type
_entity.pdbx_description
1 polymer ?
#
loop_
_entity_poly.entity_id
_entity_poly.type
_entity_poly.pdbx_seq_one_letter_code
_entity_poly.pdbx_strand_id
1 'polypeptide(L)'
;MSSDLSLDRAVTHRFFDAQAAEILHNYGRGRAIVAVDGAVGATGFGRELVAALERAGHASVFASIDDFAQPTAPGEAARQTSSDYYERRYDYATFRRVLVDPFRLGGSAGFVVAAFDESASRAIEPVWRTAAADAILVVAGPFLARPELRGTFNYTIFLETPARPRSVALDEALDRYTADAGPRFVATAIVDTTDPDRPRRVFADSC
;
A
#
# COMPACT_ATOMS: atom_id res chain seq x y z
N MET A 1 -29.57 -13.97 7.65
CA MET A 1 -28.68 -12.93 7.14
C MET A 1 -27.70 -12.35 8.18
N SER A 2 -28.05 -12.16 9.46
CA SER A 2 -27.10 -11.64 10.47
C SER A 2 -25.95 -12.60 10.84
N SER A 3 -26.15 -13.91 10.83
CA SER A 3 -25.13 -14.88 11.23
C SER A 3 -24.00 -15.03 10.20
N ASP A 4 -24.28 -14.95 8.92
CA ASP A 4 -23.28 -15.06 7.85
C ASP A 4 -22.32 -13.86 7.84
N LEU A 5 -22.83 -12.65 7.98
CA LEU A 5 -22.01 -11.43 8.07
C LEU A 5 -21.07 -11.43 9.30
N SER A 6 -21.50 -12.05 10.39
CA SER A 6 -20.67 -12.18 11.60
C SER A 6 -19.54 -13.21 11.42
N LEU A 7 -19.81 -14.29 10.72
CA LEU A 7 -18.82 -15.33 10.41
C LEU A 7 -17.76 -14.82 9.40
N ASP A 8 -18.19 -14.14 8.35
CA ASP A 8 -17.28 -13.58 7.35
C ASP A 8 -16.34 -12.54 7.98
N ARG A 9 -16.87 -11.65 8.81
CA ARG A 9 -16.05 -10.69 9.56
C ARG A 9 -15.04 -11.36 10.50
N ALA A 10 -15.42 -12.46 11.13
CA ALA A 10 -14.51 -13.21 11.99
C ALA A 10 -13.39 -13.90 11.20
N VAL A 11 -13.68 -14.40 9.99
CA VAL A 11 -12.68 -15.00 9.09
C VAL A 11 -11.71 -13.93 8.60
N THR A 12 -12.21 -12.80 8.16
CA THR A 12 -11.41 -11.65 7.71
C THR A 12 -10.49 -11.15 8.81
N HIS A 13 -10.99 -10.97 10.03
CA HIS A 13 -10.17 -10.57 11.19
C HIS A 13 -9.05 -11.57 11.48
N ARG A 14 -9.33 -12.88 11.46
CA ARG A 14 -8.29 -13.90 11.67
C ARG A 14 -7.20 -13.87 10.63
N PHE A 15 -7.54 -13.60 9.37
CA PHE A 15 -6.57 -13.45 8.30
C PHE A 15 -5.63 -12.27 8.58
N PHE A 16 -6.17 -11.09 8.88
CA PHE A 16 -5.37 -9.89 9.18
C PHE A 16 -4.56 -10.06 10.47
N ASP A 17 -5.10 -10.70 11.51
CA ASP A 17 -4.37 -10.97 12.74
C ASP A 17 -3.18 -11.91 12.49
N ALA A 18 -3.35 -12.94 11.65
CA ALA A 18 -2.24 -13.82 11.24
C ALA A 18 -1.19 -13.08 10.41
N GLN A 19 -1.63 -12.21 9.50
CA GLN A 19 -0.71 -11.40 8.70
C GLN A 19 0.07 -10.39 9.56
N ALA A 20 -0.59 -9.75 10.53
CA ALA A 20 0.04 -8.86 11.49
C ALA A 20 1.05 -9.62 12.38
N ALA A 21 0.70 -10.81 12.87
CA ALA A 21 1.59 -11.65 13.66
C ALA A 21 2.87 -12.04 12.90
N GLU A 22 2.77 -12.38 11.59
CA GLU A 22 3.93 -12.67 10.74
C GLU A 22 4.84 -11.45 10.61
N ILE A 23 4.26 -10.27 10.34
CA ILE A 23 5.01 -9.02 10.22
C ILE A 23 5.71 -8.68 11.53
N LEU A 24 5.02 -8.76 12.65
CA LEU A 24 5.56 -8.46 13.98
C LEU A 24 6.64 -9.46 14.41
N HIS A 25 6.50 -10.73 14.06
CA HIS A 25 7.53 -11.74 14.31
C HIS A 25 8.86 -11.36 13.67
N ASN A 26 8.82 -10.85 12.45
CA ASN A 26 10.02 -10.53 11.69
C ASN A 26 10.54 -9.10 11.94
N TYR A 27 9.64 -8.15 12.19
CA TYR A 27 9.97 -6.71 12.19
C TYR A 27 9.48 -5.94 13.42
N GLY A 28 8.92 -6.58 14.44
CA GLY A 28 8.35 -5.93 15.61
C GLY A 28 9.35 -5.29 16.58
N ARG A 29 10.66 -5.27 16.28
CA ARG A 29 11.71 -4.74 17.16
C ARG A 29 12.36 -3.45 16.63
N GLY A 30 11.71 -2.75 15.75
CA GLY A 30 12.21 -1.51 15.18
C GLY A 30 11.26 -0.99 14.13
N ARG A 31 11.54 0.20 13.58
CA ARG A 31 10.72 0.76 12.51
C ARG A 31 10.84 -0.07 11.24
N ALA A 32 9.71 -0.47 10.72
CA ALA A 32 9.64 -1.16 9.44
C ALA A 32 8.54 -0.55 8.55
N ILE A 33 8.71 -0.71 7.26
CA ILE A 33 7.78 -0.22 6.25
C ILE A 33 7.23 -1.41 5.47
N VAL A 34 5.92 -1.55 5.49
CA VAL A 34 5.17 -2.60 4.80
C VAL A 34 4.48 -1.99 3.58
N ALA A 35 4.67 -2.57 2.41
CA ALA A 35 3.91 -2.22 1.22
C ALA A 35 2.69 -3.13 1.08
N VAL A 36 1.54 -2.55 0.73
CA VAL A 36 0.35 -3.24 0.24
C VAL A 36 0.14 -2.80 -1.20
N ASP A 37 0.65 -3.58 -2.13
CA ASP A 37 0.72 -3.26 -3.55
C ASP A 37 -0.47 -3.87 -4.29
N GLY A 38 -1.27 -3.03 -4.91
CA GLY A 38 -2.43 -3.45 -5.67
C GLY A 38 -3.21 -2.28 -6.26
N ALA A 39 -3.72 -2.46 -7.46
CA ALA A 39 -4.48 -1.43 -8.17
C ALA A 39 -5.91 -1.27 -7.64
N VAL A 40 -6.43 -2.26 -6.93
CA VAL A 40 -7.79 -2.27 -6.38
C VAL A 40 -7.75 -2.82 -4.96
N GLY A 41 -8.42 -2.15 -4.03
CA GLY A 41 -8.59 -2.62 -2.66
C GLY A 41 -7.38 -2.43 -1.74
N ALA A 42 -6.22 -1.99 -2.24
CA ALA A 42 -4.99 -1.86 -1.44
C ALA A 42 -5.17 -0.94 -0.23
N THR A 43 -5.83 0.21 -0.41
CA THR A 43 -6.11 1.15 0.67
C THR A 43 -6.98 0.53 1.78
N GLY A 44 -8.04 -0.17 1.41
CA GLY A 44 -8.90 -0.88 2.37
C GLY A 44 -8.13 -1.98 3.10
N PHE A 45 -7.41 -2.80 2.36
CA PHE A 45 -6.57 -3.86 2.92
C PHE A 45 -5.51 -3.30 3.87
N GLY A 46 -4.83 -2.23 3.49
CA GLY A 46 -3.81 -1.58 4.32
C GLY A 46 -4.38 -1.04 5.64
N ARG A 47 -5.59 -0.48 5.63
CA ARG A 47 -6.28 -0.01 6.84
C ARG A 47 -6.68 -1.16 7.78
N GLU A 48 -7.17 -2.28 7.24
CA GLU A 48 -7.45 -3.48 8.02
C GLU A 48 -6.18 -4.08 8.63
N LEU A 49 -5.06 -4.06 7.89
CA LEU A 49 -3.76 -4.49 8.40
C LEU A 49 -3.29 -3.60 9.56
N VAL A 50 -3.41 -2.26 9.43
CA VAL A 50 -3.10 -1.32 10.52
C VAL A 50 -3.96 -1.63 11.75
N ALA A 51 -5.27 -1.81 11.57
CA ALA A 51 -6.16 -2.16 12.67
C ALA A 51 -5.78 -3.48 13.35
N ALA A 52 -5.27 -4.46 12.59
CA ALA A 52 -4.78 -5.72 13.14
C ALA A 52 -3.48 -5.54 13.94
N LEU A 53 -2.53 -4.74 13.45
CA LEU A 53 -1.31 -4.38 14.18
C LEU A 53 -1.63 -3.66 15.49
N GLU A 54 -2.59 -2.73 15.49
CA GLU A 54 -3.05 -2.02 16.67
C GLU A 54 -3.75 -2.96 17.66
N ARG A 55 -4.57 -3.90 17.19
CA ARG A 55 -5.16 -4.95 18.06
C ARG A 55 -4.09 -5.84 18.71
N ALA A 56 -2.98 -6.05 18.02
CA ALA A 56 -1.82 -6.75 18.59
C ALA A 56 -1.01 -5.88 19.57
N GLY A 57 -1.44 -4.67 19.86
CA GLY A 57 -0.78 -3.73 20.77
C GLY A 57 0.43 -3.02 20.17
N HIS A 58 0.57 -3.01 18.84
CA HIS A 58 1.74 -2.44 18.19
C HIS A 58 1.42 -1.11 17.50
N ALA A 59 2.28 -0.11 17.69
CA ALA A 59 2.12 1.20 17.06
C ALA A 59 2.21 1.10 15.54
N SER A 60 1.24 1.65 14.83
CA SER A 60 1.23 1.63 13.38
C SER A 60 0.78 2.95 12.77
N VAL A 61 1.19 3.18 11.53
CA VAL A 61 0.88 4.38 10.75
C VAL A 61 0.42 3.94 9.37
N PHE A 62 -0.64 4.54 8.86
CA PHE A 62 -1.12 4.33 7.49
C PHE A 62 -0.74 5.51 6.59
N ALA A 63 -0.36 5.20 5.35
CA ALA A 63 -0.23 6.15 4.24
C ALA A 63 -0.71 5.52 2.93
N SER A 64 -1.29 6.31 2.03
CA SER A 64 -1.57 5.91 0.65
C SER A 64 -0.55 6.55 -0.28
N ILE A 65 -0.12 5.82 -1.30
CA ILE A 65 0.71 6.43 -2.36
C ILE A 65 -0.10 7.47 -3.15
N ASP A 66 -1.42 7.35 -3.20
CA ASP A 66 -2.30 8.32 -3.87
C ASP A 66 -2.23 9.71 -3.20
N ASP A 67 -1.90 9.77 -1.90
CA ASP A 67 -1.66 11.03 -1.18
C ASP A 67 -0.33 11.72 -1.58
N PHE A 68 0.40 11.15 -2.53
CA PHE A 68 1.60 11.66 -3.17
C PHE A 68 1.46 11.70 -4.69
N ALA A 69 0.22 11.76 -5.19
CA ALA A 69 -0.04 11.90 -6.61
C ALA A 69 0.46 13.26 -7.14
N GLN A 70 0.85 13.29 -8.41
CA GLN A 70 1.17 14.52 -9.12
C GLN A 70 -0.11 15.26 -9.51
N PRO A 71 -0.12 16.60 -9.46
CA PRO A 71 -1.24 17.38 -9.97
C PRO A 71 -1.56 17.02 -11.41
N THR A 72 -2.83 16.76 -11.69
CA THR A 72 -3.35 16.58 -13.05
C THR A 72 -4.18 17.80 -13.41
N ALA A 73 -3.91 18.43 -14.55
CA ALA A 73 -4.66 19.62 -14.95
C ALA A 73 -6.15 19.28 -15.21
N PRO A 74 -7.06 20.22 -14.98
CA PRO A 74 -8.48 20.01 -15.25
C PRO A 74 -8.71 19.57 -16.70
N GLY A 75 -9.40 18.44 -16.88
CA GLY A 75 -9.69 17.85 -18.20
C GLY A 75 -8.59 16.95 -18.77
N GLU A 76 -7.42 16.86 -18.15
CA GLU A 76 -6.37 15.90 -18.55
C GLU A 76 -6.60 14.49 -18.03
N ALA A 77 -7.33 14.33 -16.93
CA ALA A 77 -7.62 13.00 -16.35
C ALA A 77 -8.24 12.03 -17.37
N ALA A 78 -9.12 12.52 -18.26
CA ALA A 78 -9.73 11.73 -19.33
C ALA A 78 -8.79 11.41 -20.51
N ARG A 79 -7.62 12.02 -20.55
CA ARG A 79 -6.62 11.89 -21.62
C ARG A 79 -5.33 11.24 -21.15
N GLN A 80 -5.29 10.78 -19.90
CA GLN A 80 -4.11 10.12 -19.35
C GLN A 80 -3.74 8.89 -20.17
N THR A 81 -2.47 8.82 -20.53
CA THR A 81 -1.88 7.66 -21.22
C THR A 81 -1.38 6.63 -20.21
N SER A 82 -1.04 5.43 -20.68
CA SER A 82 -0.39 4.43 -19.83
C SER A 82 0.94 4.90 -19.26
N SER A 83 1.69 5.72 -20.00
CA SER A 83 2.92 6.36 -19.53
C SER A 83 2.66 7.37 -18.41
N ASP A 84 1.56 8.13 -18.49
CA ASP A 84 1.18 9.05 -17.41
C ASP A 84 0.88 8.30 -16.12
N TYR A 85 0.11 7.19 -16.21
CA TYR A 85 -0.17 6.34 -15.05
C TYR A 85 1.09 5.69 -14.49
N TYR A 86 1.94 5.13 -15.33
CA TYR A 86 3.07 4.35 -14.87
C TYR A 86 4.26 5.22 -14.45
N GLU A 87 4.60 6.26 -15.20
CA GLU A 87 5.84 7.02 -14.99
C GLU A 87 5.64 8.30 -14.18
N ARG A 88 4.49 8.95 -14.31
CA ARG A 88 4.29 10.32 -13.81
C ARG A 88 3.20 10.48 -12.77
N ARG A 89 2.47 9.41 -12.43
CA ARG A 89 1.35 9.50 -11.50
C ARG A 89 1.75 9.98 -10.11
N TYR A 90 2.89 9.52 -9.61
CA TYR A 90 3.30 9.74 -8.23
C TYR A 90 4.62 10.51 -8.12
N ASP A 91 4.70 11.40 -7.13
CA ASP A 91 5.94 12.08 -6.74
C ASP A 91 6.71 11.21 -5.72
N TYR A 92 7.42 10.20 -6.23
CA TYR A 92 8.25 9.32 -5.41
C TYR A 92 9.40 10.06 -4.69
N ALA A 93 9.86 11.19 -5.24
CA ALA A 93 10.89 12.00 -4.59
C ALA A 93 10.35 12.66 -3.32
N THR A 94 9.17 13.27 -3.39
CA THR A 94 8.51 13.83 -2.20
C THR A 94 8.10 12.72 -1.22
N PHE A 95 7.50 11.62 -1.70
CA PHE A 95 7.16 10.46 -0.88
C PHE A 95 8.36 9.98 -0.05
N ARG A 96 9.53 9.80 -0.65
CA ARG A 96 10.73 9.40 0.07
C ARG A 96 11.20 10.47 1.05
N ARG A 97 11.32 11.71 0.59
CA ARG A 97 11.89 12.82 1.36
C ARG A 97 11.07 13.17 2.60
N VAL A 98 9.72 13.15 2.53
CA VAL A 98 8.87 13.61 3.64
C VAL A 98 8.25 12.48 4.46
N LEU A 99 8.20 11.25 3.94
CA LEU A 99 7.64 10.10 4.65
C LEU A 99 8.69 9.03 4.95
N VAL A 100 9.28 8.42 3.92
CA VAL A 100 10.11 7.22 4.07
C VAL A 100 11.39 7.50 4.86
N ASP A 101 12.17 8.49 4.42
CA ASP A 101 13.47 8.77 5.01
C ASP A 101 13.34 9.29 6.46
N PRO A 102 12.45 10.25 6.78
CA PRO A 102 12.23 10.67 8.16
C PRO A 102 11.65 9.56 9.05
N PHE A 103 10.72 8.74 8.52
CA PHE A 103 10.18 7.61 9.27
C PHE A 103 11.29 6.63 9.66
N ARG A 104 12.22 6.32 8.76
CA ARG A 104 13.36 5.42 9.02
C ARG A 104 14.36 5.99 10.02
N LEU A 105 14.62 7.30 9.99
CA LEU A 105 15.51 7.94 10.95
C LEU A 105 15.06 7.73 12.38
N GLY A 106 13.77 7.61 12.63
CA GLY A 106 13.26 7.37 13.96
C GLY A 106 13.41 8.57 14.91
N GLY A 107 13.37 8.29 16.21
CA GLY A 107 13.50 9.31 17.23
C GLY A 107 12.43 10.40 17.12
N SER A 108 12.85 11.66 17.22
CA SER A 108 12.00 12.85 17.08
C SER A 108 11.83 13.34 15.64
N ALA A 109 12.35 12.61 14.64
CA ALA A 109 12.19 13.01 13.25
C ALA A 109 10.71 13.00 12.88
N GLY A 110 10.19 14.16 12.46
CA GLY A 110 8.83 14.30 11.97
C GLY A 110 8.73 13.81 10.54
N PHE A 111 7.60 13.21 10.20
CA PHE A 111 7.25 12.80 8.83
C PHE A 111 5.83 13.21 8.47
N VAL A 112 5.52 13.18 7.19
CA VAL A 112 4.21 13.57 6.63
C VAL A 112 3.64 12.40 5.86
N VAL A 113 2.38 12.04 6.12
CA VAL A 113 1.71 10.88 5.48
C VAL A 113 0.94 11.23 4.22
N ALA A 114 0.76 12.52 3.92
CA ALA A 114 0.06 12.99 2.75
C ALA A 114 0.59 14.37 2.34
N ALA A 115 0.86 14.59 1.06
CA ALA A 115 1.34 15.85 0.48
C ALA A 115 0.39 16.42 -0.58
N PHE A 116 -0.56 15.62 -1.07
CA PHE A 116 -1.46 15.97 -2.14
C PHE A 116 -2.89 15.49 -1.86
N ASP A 117 -3.89 16.30 -2.17
CA ASP A 117 -5.31 15.97 -2.15
C ASP A 117 -5.78 15.77 -3.59
N GLU A 118 -5.95 14.52 -4.00
CA GLU A 118 -6.37 14.18 -5.36
C GLU A 118 -7.79 14.72 -5.66
N SER A 119 -8.68 14.70 -4.67
CA SER A 119 -10.07 15.14 -4.86
C SER A 119 -10.17 16.65 -5.12
N ALA A 120 -9.32 17.43 -4.48
CA ALA A 120 -9.21 18.87 -4.65
C ALA A 120 -8.14 19.28 -5.68
N SER A 121 -7.39 18.30 -6.23
CA SER A 121 -6.26 18.50 -7.17
C SER A 121 -5.28 19.58 -6.69
N ARG A 122 -4.89 19.51 -5.42
CA ARG A 122 -4.01 20.52 -4.80
C ARG A 122 -3.06 19.93 -3.79
N ALA A 123 -1.92 20.59 -3.60
CA ALA A 123 -1.05 20.30 -2.48
C ALA A 123 -1.77 20.60 -1.16
N ILE A 124 -1.53 19.76 -0.15
CA ILE A 124 -2.02 19.98 1.22
C ILE A 124 -0.91 20.54 2.09
N GLU A 125 -1.32 21.33 3.08
CA GLU A 125 -0.39 21.80 4.11
C GLU A 125 0.15 20.61 4.91
N PRO A 126 1.48 20.46 5.06
CA PRO A 126 2.07 19.30 5.73
C PRO A 126 1.67 19.21 7.20
N VAL A 127 1.11 18.08 7.61
CA VAL A 127 0.85 17.75 9.01
C VAL A 127 1.97 16.81 9.49
N TRP A 128 2.90 17.37 10.24
CA TRP A 128 4.05 16.63 10.78
C TRP A 128 3.63 15.73 11.93
N ARG A 129 4.08 14.48 11.89
CA ARG A 129 3.83 13.44 12.89
C ARG A 129 5.13 12.80 13.32
N THR A 130 5.13 12.21 14.52
CA THR A 130 6.17 11.30 15.01
C THR A 130 5.53 9.95 15.31
N ALA A 131 6.33 8.92 15.44
CA ALA A 131 5.85 7.58 15.79
C ALA A 131 6.80 6.91 16.79
N ALA A 132 6.33 5.86 17.44
CA ALA A 132 7.11 5.04 18.35
C ALA A 132 8.37 4.47 17.67
N ALA A 133 9.37 4.10 18.48
CA ALA A 133 10.66 3.63 17.99
C ALA A 133 10.58 2.29 17.22
N ASP A 134 9.50 1.56 17.42
CA ASP A 134 9.20 0.27 16.79
C ASP A 134 7.98 0.31 15.87
N ALA A 135 7.44 1.48 15.55
CA ALA A 135 6.24 1.62 14.75
C ALA A 135 6.37 0.98 13.35
N ILE A 136 5.28 0.39 12.88
CA ILE A 136 5.14 -0.13 11.52
C ILE A 136 4.42 0.92 10.65
N LEU A 137 5.05 1.35 9.55
CA LEU A 137 4.39 2.14 8.51
C LEU A 137 3.83 1.21 7.45
N VAL A 138 2.52 1.28 7.20
CA VAL A 138 1.86 0.58 6.10
C VAL A 138 1.58 1.57 4.98
N VAL A 139 2.18 1.33 3.82
CA VAL A 139 1.97 2.11 2.60
C VAL A 139 1.14 1.29 1.63
N ALA A 140 0.02 1.82 1.16
CA ALA A 140 -0.89 1.11 0.25
C ALA A 140 -1.06 1.85 -1.08
N GLY A 141 -1.30 1.08 -2.15
CA GLY A 141 -1.65 1.56 -3.49
C GLY A 141 -0.90 0.84 -4.60
N PRO A 142 -1.05 1.26 -5.85
CA PRO A 142 -0.42 0.60 -6.99
C PRO A 142 1.04 0.99 -7.19
N PHE A 143 1.76 0.15 -7.95
CA PHE A 143 3.13 0.40 -8.42
C PHE A 143 4.20 0.48 -7.32
N LEU A 144 3.99 -0.15 -6.16
CA LEU A 144 4.95 -0.08 -5.04
C LEU A 144 6.19 -0.98 -5.23
N ALA A 145 6.16 -1.97 -6.13
CA ALA A 145 7.32 -2.79 -6.47
C ALA A 145 8.23 -2.18 -7.56
N ARG A 146 7.96 -0.96 -8.01
CA ARG A 146 8.77 -0.30 -9.04
C ARG A 146 10.26 -0.23 -8.66
N PRO A 147 11.16 -0.27 -9.67
CA PRO A 147 12.61 -0.19 -9.45
C PRO A 147 13.05 1.00 -8.59
N GLU A 148 12.39 2.16 -8.70
CA GLU A 148 12.71 3.37 -7.95
C GLU A 148 12.44 3.22 -6.44
N LEU A 149 11.57 2.29 -6.07
CA LEU A 149 11.23 1.99 -4.68
C LEU A 149 11.94 0.77 -4.11
N ARG A 150 12.86 0.17 -4.86
CA ARG A 150 13.65 -0.98 -4.37
C ARG A 150 14.35 -0.66 -3.06
N GLY A 151 14.29 -1.60 -2.11
CA GLY A 151 14.85 -1.41 -0.77
C GLY A 151 14.08 -0.43 0.12
N THR A 152 12.93 0.08 -0.32
CA THR A 152 12.08 0.94 0.51
C THR A 152 11.29 0.13 1.53
N PHE A 153 10.81 -1.03 1.16
CA PHE A 153 9.91 -1.83 1.98
C PHE A 153 10.63 -3.02 2.61
N ASN A 154 10.35 -3.29 3.88
CA ASN A 154 10.84 -4.46 4.62
C ASN A 154 9.98 -5.69 4.33
N TYR A 155 8.70 -5.48 4.07
CA TYR A 155 7.72 -6.52 3.75
C TYR A 155 6.77 -6.01 2.67
N THR A 156 6.50 -6.82 1.65
CA THR A 156 5.62 -6.44 0.54
C THR A 156 4.52 -7.47 0.39
N ILE A 157 3.28 -7.00 0.43
CA ILE A 157 2.07 -7.77 0.14
C ILE A 157 1.60 -7.36 -1.25
N PHE A 158 1.55 -8.31 -2.18
CA PHE A 158 0.95 -8.10 -3.50
C PHE A 158 -0.48 -8.63 -3.52
N LEU A 159 -1.43 -7.80 -3.90
CA LEU A 159 -2.84 -8.16 -3.99
C LEU A 159 -3.20 -8.63 -5.40
N GLU A 160 -3.55 -9.91 -5.52
CA GLU A 160 -4.18 -10.45 -6.72
C GLU A 160 -5.68 -10.17 -6.66
N THR A 161 -6.12 -9.19 -7.44
CA THR A 161 -7.54 -8.81 -7.52
C THR A 161 -8.00 -9.04 -8.95
N PRO A 162 -9.20 -9.65 -9.18
CA PRO A 162 -9.73 -9.82 -10.51
C PRO A 162 -9.80 -8.49 -11.26
N ALA A 163 -9.61 -8.57 -12.57
CA ALA A 163 -9.77 -7.40 -13.42
C ALA A 163 -11.17 -6.81 -13.23
N ARG A 164 -11.23 -5.54 -12.85
CA ARG A 164 -12.46 -4.75 -12.84
C ARG A 164 -12.42 -3.81 -14.04
N PRO A 165 -13.56 -3.36 -14.57
CA PRO A 165 -13.57 -2.36 -15.63
C PRO A 165 -12.76 -1.14 -15.22
N ARG A 166 -11.68 -0.87 -15.94
CA ARG A 166 -10.78 0.26 -15.76
C ARG A 166 -10.58 0.97 -17.09
N SER A 167 -9.89 2.10 -17.10
CA SER A 167 -9.48 2.70 -18.36
C SER A 167 -8.43 1.82 -19.06
N VAL A 168 -8.46 1.78 -20.38
CA VAL A 168 -7.45 1.06 -21.19
C VAL A 168 -6.04 1.50 -20.80
N ALA A 169 -5.84 2.80 -20.62
CA ALA A 169 -4.54 3.35 -20.25
C ALA A 169 -4.03 2.83 -18.88
N LEU A 170 -4.92 2.63 -17.92
CA LEU A 170 -4.53 2.05 -16.63
C LEU A 170 -4.22 0.55 -16.76
N ASP A 171 -4.97 -0.18 -17.55
CA ASP A 171 -4.71 -1.61 -17.79
C ASP A 171 -3.35 -1.80 -18.49
N GLU A 172 -3.04 -1.02 -19.53
CA GLU A 172 -1.73 -1.01 -20.18
C GLU A 172 -0.59 -0.63 -19.21
N ALA A 173 -0.84 0.33 -18.30
CA ALA A 173 0.14 0.70 -17.27
C ALA A 173 0.42 -0.44 -16.29
N LEU A 174 -0.60 -1.21 -15.92
CA LEU A 174 -0.47 -2.38 -15.05
C LEU A 174 0.23 -3.54 -15.74
N ASP A 175 -0.04 -3.76 -17.03
CA ASP A 175 0.68 -4.76 -17.85
C ASP A 175 2.16 -4.41 -17.93
N ARG A 176 2.49 -3.14 -18.21
CA ARG A 176 3.86 -2.67 -18.19
C ARG A 176 4.51 -2.81 -16.83
N TYR A 177 3.81 -2.44 -15.76
CA TYR A 177 4.28 -2.63 -14.38
C TYR A 177 4.61 -4.09 -14.08
N THR A 178 3.73 -5.00 -14.51
CA THR A 178 3.93 -6.44 -14.33
C THR A 178 5.19 -6.93 -15.06
N ALA A 179 5.41 -6.45 -16.29
CA ALA A 179 6.58 -6.81 -17.09
C ALA A 179 7.88 -6.23 -16.50
N ASP A 180 7.88 -4.96 -16.06
CA ASP A 180 9.09 -4.25 -15.63
C ASP A 180 9.49 -4.60 -14.19
N ALA A 181 8.53 -4.74 -13.29
CA ALA A 181 8.76 -4.88 -11.85
C ALA A 181 8.54 -6.30 -11.32
N GLY A 182 7.75 -7.13 -12.01
CA GLY A 182 7.41 -8.47 -11.58
C GLY A 182 6.84 -8.52 -10.15
N PRO A 183 5.81 -7.72 -9.80
CA PRO A 183 5.40 -7.53 -8.41
C PRO A 183 5.05 -8.83 -7.70
N ARG A 184 4.47 -9.80 -8.41
CA ARG A 184 4.16 -11.12 -7.88
C ARG A 184 5.42 -11.90 -7.43
N PHE A 185 6.52 -11.74 -8.16
CA PHE A 185 7.76 -12.49 -7.89
C PHE A 185 8.62 -11.87 -6.80
N VAL A 186 8.52 -10.55 -6.62
CA VAL A 186 9.31 -9.83 -5.60
C VAL A 186 8.56 -9.64 -4.28
N ALA A 187 7.27 -9.94 -4.23
CA ALA A 187 6.46 -9.83 -3.03
C ALA A 187 6.86 -10.86 -1.98
N THR A 188 6.85 -10.45 -0.72
CA THR A 188 7.02 -11.35 0.43
C THR A 188 5.75 -12.19 0.65
N ALA A 189 4.60 -11.62 0.35
CA ALA A 189 3.30 -12.23 0.46
C ALA A 189 2.43 -11.95 -0.77
N ILE A 190 1.74 -12.95 -1.26
CA ILE A 190 0.72 -12.80 -2.30
C ILE A 190 -0.63 -13.10 -1.68
N VAL A 191 -1.61 -12.22 -1.89
CA VAL A 191 -2.96 -12.38 -1.35
C VAL A 191 -3.98 -12.28 -2.46
N ASP A 192 -4.77 -13.34 -2.64
CA ASP A 192 -5.96 -13.32 -3.48
C ASP A 192 -7.07 -12.56 -2.76
N THR A 193 -7.53 -11.48 -3.38
CA THR A 193 -8.61 -10.62 -2.92
C THR A 193 -9.80 -10.63 -3.87
N THR A 194 -9.99 -11.74 -4.61
CA THR A 194 -11.18 -11.98 -5.45
C THR A 194 -12.46 -11.79 -4.64
N ASP A 195 -12.48 -12.30 -3.44
CA ASP A 195 -13.47 -12.01 -2.42
C ASP A 195 -12.82 -11.14 -1.34
N PRO A 196 -13.13 -9.84 -1.28
CA PRO A 196 -12.50 -8.93 -0.32
C PRO A 196 -12.84 -9.26 1.14
N ASP A 197 -13.96 -9.94 1.39
CA ASP A 197 -14.37 -10.38 2.73
C ASP A 197 -13.68 -11.68 3.15
N ARG A 198 -13.04 -12.38 2.20
CA ARG A 198 -12.33 -13.65 2.42
C ARG A 198 -10.95 -13.66 1.75
N PRO A 199 -10.04 -12.75 2.11
CA PRO A 199 -8.70 -12.72 1.53
C PRO A 199 -7.96 -14.02 1.86
N ARG A 200 -7.16 -14.52 0.90
CA ARG A 200 -6.43 -15.77 1.05
C ARG A 200 -4.97 -15.62 0.66
N ARG A 201 -4.07 -16.17 1.46
CA ARG A 201 -2.67 -16.29 1.08
C ARG A 201 -2.53 -17.24 -0.11
N VAL A 202 -1.79 -16.80 -1.11
CA VAL A 202 -1.40 -17.60 -2.27
C VAL A 202 0.11 -17.79 -2.23
N PHE A 203 0.56 -18.96 -2.62
CA PHE A 203 1.99 -19.22 -2.75
C PHE A 203 2.37 -19.14 -4.23
N ALA A 204 3.54 -18.60 -4.52
CA ALA A 204 4.09 -18.68 -5.86
C ALA A 204 4.29 -20.17 -6.19
N ASP A 205 3.77 -20.60 -7.36
CA ASP A 205 3.99 -21.97 -7.81
C ASP A 205 5.50 -22.21 -7.88
N SER A 206 5.97 -23.18 -7.12
CA SER A 206 7.34 -23.67 -7.24
C SER A 206 7.44 -24.41 -8.57
N CYS A 207 8.16 -23.82 -9.56
CA CYS A 207 8.54 -24.54 -10.77
C CYS A 207 9.61 -25.58 -10.45
#